data_71b7484dfd50e853391b20b4cb9678d8
#
_entry.id   71b7484dfd50e853391b20b4cb9678d8
#
_cell.length_a   1.000
_cell.length_b   1.000
_cell.length_c   1.000
_cell.angle_alpha   90.00
_cell.angle_beta   90.00
_cell.angle_gamma   90.00
#
_symmetry.space_group_name_H-M   'P 1'
#
loop_
_entity.id
_entity.type
_entity.pdbx_description
1 polymer ?
#
loop_
_entity_poly.entity_id
_entity_poly.type
_entity_poly.pdbx_seq_one_letter_code
_entity_poly.pdbx_strand_id
1 'polypeptide(L)'
;SFDTMKLGGSALAQVLNKLGDEVPTVKDSEYFADAFNAVQDAIEKGLVLAGHDISAGGMITALLEMCFANVEGGLEVNLDKLSEQDIVKILFAENPGILVQVKDKKAFEKLMEDAGVGFAIIAKPTSERHILVSKEGVQYHFGIDYMRDVWYESSYKLDIKQSGSVCAGNRFENYKMQPLEFKYPKSFTGKLSSYGLTADRKGKSGIRAAVIREKGCQCERETSYALYLAGFDVKDVHMTDLASGRETLEDVNMIVFCGGFSNSDVLGSAKGWAGGFLFNEKAKKALDNFYARPDTLSLGICNGCQLMAELGVVYPEHEKKHKMLHNDSHKFESNFISVEIPKNHSVMFGS
;
A
#
# COMPACT_ATOMS: atom_id res chain seq x y z
N SER A 1 -10.41 12.02 -23.31
CA SER A 1 -10.58 11.42 -24.62
C SER A 1 -11.81 10.52 -24.57
N PHE A 2 -12.85 10.91 -25.32
CA PHE A 2 -14.06 10.10 -25.35
C PHE A 2 -13.94 9.03 -26.41
N ASP A 3 -13.53 7.87 -26.00
CA ASP A 3 -13.71 6.70 -26.83
C ASP A 3 -15.20 6.26 -26.77
N THR A 4 -15.67 5.60 -27.80
CA THR A 4 -16.97 4.91 -27.72
C THR A 4 -16.84 3.80 -26.66
N MET A 5 -17.86 3.62 -25.85
CA MET A 5 -17.89 2.61 -24.80
C MET A 5 -17.85 1.20 -25.41
N LYS A 6 -16.64 0.67 -25.58
CA LYS A 6 -16.36 -0.62 -26.20
C LYS A 6 -16.16 -1.69 -25.14
N LEU A 7 -16.62 -2.91 -25.44
CA LEU A 7 -16.60 -4.03 -24.50
C LEU A 7 -15.51 -5.07 -24.81
N GLY A 8 -14.80 -4.92 -25.93
CA GLY A 8 -13.76 -5.88 -26.33
C GLY A 8 -12.63 -5.94 -25.28
N GLY A 9 -12.23 -7.16 -24.94
CA GLY A 9 -11.19 -7.41 -23.94
C GLY A 9 -11.59 -7.17 -22.49
N SER A 10 -12.78 -6.61 -22.22
CA SER A 10 -13.23 -6.33 -20.86
C SER A 10 -13.43 -7.61 -20.03
N ALA A 11 -13.44 -7.46 -18.69
CA ALA A 11 -13.75 -8.56 -17.79
C ALA A 11 -15.10 -9.21 -18.12
N LEU A 12 -16.12 -8.41 -18.46
CA LEU A 12 -17.41 -8.92 -18.92
C LEU A 12 -17.27 -9.79 -20.18
N ALA A 13 -16.53 -9.31 -21.18
CA ALA A 13 -16.31 -10.06 -22.43
C ALA A 13 -15.59 -11.39 -22.17
N GLN A 14 -14.58 -11.38 -21.27
CA GLN A 14 -13.85 -12.57 -20.86
C GLN A 14 -14.75 -13.59 -20.15
N VAL A 15 -15.55 -13.16 -19.18
CA VAL A 15 -16.50 -14.04 -18.45
C VAL A 15 -17.53 -14.67 -19.37
N LEU A 16 -17.99 -13.93 -20.38
CA LEU A 16 -18.93 -14.42 -21.37
C LEU A 16 -18.26 -15.25 -22.49
N ASN A 17 -16.95 -15.40 -22.46
CA ASN A 17 -16.16 -16.06 -23.53
C ASN A 17 -16.41 -15.46 -24.93
N LYS A 18 -16.54 -14.12 -24.99
CA LYS A 18 -16.81 -13.33 -26.19
C LYS A 18 -15.87 -12.13 -26.21
N LEU A 19 -14.58 -12.36 -26.44
CA LEU A 19 -13.56 -11.32 -26.26
C LEU A 19 -13.79 -10.07 -27.10
N GLY A 20 -14.30 -10.22 -28.33
CA GLY A 20 -14.43 -9.09 -29.24
C GLY A 20 -13.09 -8.54 -29.72
N ASP A 21 -13.14 -7.64 -30.67
CA ASP A 21 -11.95 -7.00 -31.30
C ASP A 21 -11.92 -5.48 -31.11
N GLU A 22 -13.00 -4.88 -30.62
CA GLU A 22 -13.08 -3.46 -30.33
C GLU A 22 -12.81 -3.18 -28.87
N VAL A 23 -11.63 -2.64 -28.57
CA VAL A 23 -11.17 -2.31 -27.20
C VAL A 23 -11.22 -0.80 -26.93
N PRO A 24 -11.40 -0.38 -25.66
CA PRO A 24 -11.22 1.02 -25.28
C PRO A 24 -9.83 1.51 -25.60
N THR A 25 -9.70 2.74 -26.11
CA THR A 25 -8.41 3.31 -26.52
C THR A 25 -8.40 4.79 -26.23
N VAL A 26 -7.28 5.30 -25.72
CA VAL A 26 -7.02 6.73 -25.62
C VAL A 26 -6.70 7.26 -27.02
N LYS A 27 -7.59 8.10 -27.58
CA LYS A 27 -7.44 8.66 -28.92
C LYS A 27 -6.75 10.02 -28.91
N ASP A 28 -6.94 10.76 -27.85
CA ASP A 28 -6.41 12.11 -27.65
C ASP A 28 -5.58 12.12 -26.36
N SER A 29 -4.27 12.05 -26.53
CA SER A 29 -3.32 11.99 -25.43
C SER A 29 -3.15 13.35 -24.72
N GLU A 30 -3.35 14.47 -25.42
CA GLU A 30 -3.27 15.81 -24.84
C GLU A 30 -4.47 16.02 -23.91
N TYR A 31 -5.67 15.77 -24.41
CA TYR A 31 -6.86 15.81 -23.60
C TYR A 31 -6.80 14.85 -22.38
N PHE A 32 -6.22 13.67 -22.56
CA PHE A 32 -6.03 12.74 -21.44
C PHE A 32 -5.11 13.31 -20.36
N ALA A 33 -4.00 13.95 -20.78
CA ALA A 33 -3.09 14.64 -19.85
C ALA A 33 -3.77 15.83 -19.15
N ASP A 34 -4.55 16.62 -19.87
CA ASP A 34 -5.31 17.75 -19.30
C ASP A 34 -6.33 17.25 -18.27
N ALA A 35 -7.05 16.18 -18.57
CA ALA A 35 -7.99 15.57 -17.63
C ALA A 35 -7.28 15.04 -16.36
N PHE A 36 -6.12 14.40 -16.52
CA PHE A 36 -5.30 13.95 -15.40
C PHE A 36 -4.86 15.14 -14.53
N ASN A 37 -4.30 16.19 -15.14
CA ASN A 37 -3.85 17.37 -14.42
C ASN A 37 -4.99 18.09 -13.69
N ALA A 38 -6.15 18.22 -14.33
CA ALA A 38 -7.32 18.84 -13.70
C ALA A 38 -7.79 18.07 -12.46
N VAL A 39 -7.71 16.72 -12.49
CA VAL A 39 -8.02 15.89 -11.32
C VAL A 39 -6.98 16.09 -10.21
N GLN A 40 -5.67 16.16 -10.55
CA GLN A 40 -4.62 16.44 -9.56
C GLN A 40 -4.83 17.81 -8.91
N ASP A 41 -5.15 18.83 -9.71
CA ASP A 41 -5.48 20.17 -9.20
C ASP A 41 -6.68 20.15 -8.26
N ALA A 42 -7.70 19.35 -8.55
CA ALA A 42 -8.87 19.21 -7.69
C ALA A 42 -8.52 18.54 -6.35
N ILE A 43 -7.61 17.56 -6.37
CA ILE A 43 -7.10 16.89 -5.16
C ILE A 43 -6.29 17.89 -4.32
N GLU A 44 -5.35 18.60 -4.92
CA GLU A 44 -4.50 19.59 -4.22
C GLU A 44 -5.31 20.73 -3.59
N LYS A 45 -6.40 21.15 -4.24
CA LYS A 45 -7.35 22.14 -3.73
C LYS A 45 -8.31 21.58 -2.67
N GLY A 46 -8.23 20.30 -2.34
CA GLY A 46 -9.08 19.64 -1.35
C GLY A 46 -10.55 19.55 -1.75
N LEU A 47 -10.86 19.56 -3.04
CA LEU A 47 -12.22 19.42 -3.58
C LEU A 47 -12.65 17.96 -3.66
N VAL A 48 -11.71 17.02 -3.81
CA VAL A 48 -11.97 15.59 -3.89
C VAL A 48 -11.92 14.97 -2.50
N LEU A 49 -12.98 14.23 -2.14
CA LEU A 49 -13.10 13.49 -0.88
C LEU A 49 -12.72 12.02 -1.02
N ALA A 50 -13.04 11.42 -2.16
CA ALA A 50 -12.70 10.06 -2.52
C ALA A 50 -12.65 9.95 -4.05
N GLY A 51 -11.92 8.97 -4.56
CA GLY A 51 -11.83 8.73 -5.99
C GLY A 51 -11.46 7.28 -6.30
N HIS A 52 -11.86 6.83 -7.48
CA HIS A 52 -11.53 5.51 -8.01
C HIS A 52 -11.43 5.58 -9.54
N ASP A 53 -10.43 4.96 -10.10
CA ASP A 53 -10.31 4.80 -11.55
C ASP A 53 -11.30 3.75 -12.08
N ILE A 54 -11.74 3.92 -13.31
CA ILE A 54 -12.51 2.91 -14.02
C ILE A 54 -11.52 1.96 -14.66
N SER A 55 -11.49 0.72 -14.17
CA SER A 55 -10.59 -0.33 -14.63
C SER A 55 -11.34 -1.63 -14.88
N ALA A 56 -10.77 -2.79 -14.54
CA ALA A 56 -11.39 -4.09 -14.75
C ALA A 56 -12.80 -4.17 -14.13
N GLY A 57 -13.78 -4.60 -14.92
CA GLY A 57 -15.17 -4.66 -14.52
C GLY A 57 -15.97 -3.38 -14.76
N GLY A 58 -15.34 -2.30 -15.23
CA GLY A 58 -16.00 -1.07 -15.64
C GLY A 58 -16.51 -0.20 -14.49
N MET A 59 -17.36 0.76 -14.83
CA MET A 59 -17.87 1.77 -13.89
C MET A 59 -18.66 1.17 -12.72
N ILE A 60 -19.43 0.11 -12.94
CA ILE A 60 -20.21 -0.50 -11.85
C ILE A 60 -19.31 -1.10 -10.77
N THR A 61 -18.20 -1.73 -11.17
CA THR A 61 -17.23 -2.28 -10.23
C THR A 61 -16.56 -1.16 -9.43
N ALA A 62 -16.11 -0.09 -10.08
CA ALA A 62 -15.53 1.05 -9.39
C ALA A 62 -16.50 1.72 -8.40
N LEU A 63 -17.79 1.86 -8.75
CA LEU A 63 -18.83 2.37 -7.84
C LEU A 63 -19.02 1.45 -6.61
N LEU A 64 -19.03 0.13 -6.83
CA LEU A 64 -19.14 -0.84 -5.75
C LEU A 64 -17.92 -0.81 -4.83
N GLU A 65 -16.72 -0.80 -5.39
CA GLU A 65 -15.45 -0.75 -4.66
C GLU A 65 -15.32 0.52 -3.81
N MET A 66 -15.79 1.67 -4.29
CA MET A 66 -15.88 2.89 -3.50
C MET A 66 -16.80 2.74 -2.26
N CYS A 67 -17.77 1.82 -2.30
CA CYS A 67 -18.69 1.56 -1.20
C CYS A 67 -18.24 0.41 -0.27
N PHE A 68 -17.33 -0.47 -0.70
CA PHE A 68 -16.98 -1.69 0.05
C PHE A 68 -16.29 -1.41 1.39
N ALA A 69 -15.50 -0.35 1.46
CA ALA A 69 -14.76 0.01 2.67
C ALA A 69 -15.66 0.51 3.82
N ASN A 70 -16.85 0.99 3.49
CA ASN A 70 -17.81 1.48 4.49
C ASN A 70 -18.76 0.35 4.92
N VAL A 71 -19.26 0.44 6.14
CA VAL A 71 -20.28 -0.49 6.67
C VAL A 71 -21.70 0.03 6.46
N GLU A 72 -21.86 1.32 6.19
CA GLU A 72 -23.13 2.01 5.98
C GLU A 72 -23.10 2.82 4.68
N GLY A 73 -24.29 3.16 4.20
CA GLY A 73 -24.47 4.00 3.04
C GLY A 73 -24.30 3.30 1.70
N GLY A 74 -24.73 3.97 0.66
CA GLY A 74 -24.68 3.54 -0.72
C GLY A 74 -24.83 4.71 -1.68
N LEU A 75 -25.34 4.46 -2.87
CA LEU A 75 -25.42 5.46 -3.95
C LEU A 75 -26.77 5.41 -4.68
N GLU A 76 -27.32 6.56 -4.99
CA GLU A 76 -28.25 6.74 -6.09
C GLU A 76 -27.50 7.25 -7.32
N VAL A 77 -27.57 6.51 -8.41
CA VAL A 77 -26.89 6.78 -9.68
C VAL A 77 -27.91 7.03 -10.78
N ASN A 78 -27.84 8.18 -11.44
CA ASN A 78 -28.65 8.53 -12.58
C ASN A 78 -27.76 8.73 -13.81
N LEU A 79 -27.99 7.89 -14.83
CA LEU A 79 -27.18 7.84 -16.04
C LEU A 79 -27.84 8.53 -17.25
N ASP A 80 -28.99 9.23 -17.06
CA ASP A 80 -29.74 9.83 -18.16
C ASP A 80 -28.96 10.88 -18.94
N LYS A 81 -27.97 11.53 -18.28
CA LYS A 81 -27.10 12.52 -18.90
C LYS A 81 -26.00 11.95 -19.79
N LEU A 82 -25.76 10.66 -19.71
CA LEU A 82 -24.79 10.01 -20.58
C LEU A 82 -25.39 9.73 -21.95
N SER A 83 -24.65 10.04 -23.00
CA SER A 83 -25.11 9.93 -24.39
C SER A 83 -25.26 8.49 -24.89
N GLU A 84 -24.50 7.54 -24.30
CA GLU A 84 -24.65 6.11 -24.59
C GLU A 84 -25.99 5.61 -24.05
N GLN A 85 -26.68 4.80 -24.84
CA GLN A 85 -27.98 4.26 -24.47
C GLN A 85 -27.92 2.85 -23.92
N ASP A 86 -26.92 2.09 -24.34
CA ASP A 86 -26.71 0.71 -23.89
C ASP A 86 -26.17 0.69 -22.45
N ILE A 87 -27.02 0.31 -21.51
CA ILE A 87 -26.68 0.24 -20.10
C ILE A 87 -25.51 -0.73 -19.82
N VAL A 88 -25.38 -1.81 -20.59
CA VAL A 88 -24.28 -2.76 -20.43
C VAL A 88 -22.95 -2.11 -20.81
N LYS A 89 -22.94 -1.34 -21.89
CA LYS A 89 -21.74 -0.58 -22.28
C LYS A 89 -21.38 0.48 -21.24
N ILE A 90 -22.38 1.20 -20.73
CA ILE A 90 -22.14 2.24 -19.71
C ILE A 90 -21.51 1.63 -18.45
N LEU A 91 -22.05 0.51 -17.98
CA LEU A 91 -21.66 -0.10 -16.72
C LEU A 91 -20.36 -0.91 -16.80
N PHE A 92 -20.10 -1.57 -17.94
CA PHE A 92 -19.04 -2.59 -18.05
C PHE A 92 -17.93 -2.25 -19.04
N ALA A 93 -18.02 -1.13 -19.79
CA ALA A 93 -16.90 -0.71 -20.60
C ALA A 93 -15.76 -0.20 -19.70
N GLU A 94 -14.55 -0.68 -20.00
CA GLU A 94 -13.33 -0.34 -19.25
C GLU A 94 -12.62 0.86 -19.89
N ASN A 95 -13.40 1.90 -20.20
CA ASN A 95 -12.88 3.14 -20.75
C ASN A 95 -12.06 3.86 -19.68
N PRO A 96 -10.91 4.45 -20.05
CA PRO A 96 -10.16 5.30 -19.12
C PRO A 96 -11.04 6.42 -18.56
N GLY A 97 -11.17 6.44 -17.26
CA GLY A 97 -12.01 7.41 -16.55
C GLY A 97 -11.76 7.35 -15.05
N ILE A 98 -12.29 8.33 -14.34
CA ILE A 98 -12.21 8.39 -12.90
C ILE A 98 -13.57 8.78 -12.31
N LEU A 99 -13.94 8.14 -11.23
CA LEU A 99 -15.07 8.51 -10.38
C LEU A 99 -14.53 9.29 -9.19
N VAL A 100 -15.13 10.44 -8.88
CA VAL A 100 -14.73 11.24 -7.73
C VAL A 100 -15.95 11.65 -6.92
N GLN A 101 -15.84 11.58 -5.61
CA GLN A 101 -16.74 12.23 -4.68
C GLN A 101 -16.19 13.61 -4.36
N VAL A 102 -17.01 14.64 -4.56
CA VAL A 102 -16.56 16.03 -4.40
C VAL A 102 -17.25 16.69 -3.20
N LYS A 103 -16.51 17.58 -2.54
CA LYS A 103 -16.98 18.36 -1.40
C LYS A 103 -17.85 19.55 -1.85
N ASP A 104 -17.41 20.26 -2.86
CA ASP A 104 -18.07 21.42 -3.44
C ASP A 104 -18.28 21.20 -4.94
N LYS A 105 -19.51 20.87 -5.28
CA LYS A 105 -19.91 20.62 -6.67
C LYS A 105 -19.60 21.80 -7.59
N LYS A 106 -19.95 23.04 -7.18
CA LYS A 106 -19.80 24.22 -8.05
C LYS A 106 -18.33 24.56 -8.29
N ALA A 107 -17.51 24.47 -7.25
CA ALA A 107 -16.08 24.71 -7.37
C ALA A 107 -15.40 23.66 -8.27
N PHE A 108 -15.83 22.41 -8.16
CA PHE A 108 -15.32 21.33 -9.02
C PHE A 108 -15.76 21.49 -10.47
N GLU A 109 -17.06 21.75 -10.72
CA GLU A 109 -17.59 22.01 -12.07
C GLU A 109 -16.82 23.13 -12.76
N LYS A 110 -16.64 24.28 -12.06
CA LYS A 110 -15.86 25.39 -12.58
C LYS A 110 -14.42 25.02 -12.94
N LEU A 111 -13.75 24.27 -12.09
CA LEU A 111 -12.38 23.83 -12.33
C LEU A 111 -12.27 22.95 -13.59
N MET A 112 -13.20 22.01 -13.77
CA MET A 112 -13.26 21.15 -14.96
C MET A 112 -13.58 21.94 -16.22
N GLU A 113 -14.52 22.90 -16.15
CA GLU A 113 -14.87 23.80 -17.26
C GLU A 113 -13.68 24.69 -17.66
N ASP A 114 -13.00 25.30 -16.69
CA ASP A 114 -11.82 26.16 -16.91
C ASP A 114 -10.65 25.34 -17.55
N ALA A 115 -10.55 24.05 -17.24
CA ALA A 115 -9.58 23.14 -17.83
C ALA A 115 -10.04 22.52 -19.17
N GLY A 116 -11.24 22.78 -19.64
CA GLY A 116 -11.80 22.18 -20.85
C GLY A 116 -12.05 20.67 -20.74
N VAL A 117 -12.19 20.14 -19.51
CA VAL A 117 -12.38 18.72 -19.23
C VAL A 117 -13.84 18.37 -19.06
N GLY A 118 -14.33 17.42 -19.86
CA GLY A 118 -15.70 16.92 -19.76
C GLY A 118 -15.94 16.08 -18.52
N PHE A 119 -17.07 16.31 -17.88
CA PHE A 119 -17.51 15.56 -16.69
C PHE A 119 -19.02 15.33 -16.72
N ALA A 120 -19.48 14.39 -15.92
CA ALA A 120 -20.91 14.17 -15.68
C ALA A 120 -21.14 13.92 -14.18
N ILE A 121 -22.17 14.57 -13.63
CA ILE A 121 -22.64 14.30 -12.28
C ILE A 121 -23.66 13.18 -12.39
N ILE A 122 -23.28 12.01 -11.93
CA ILE A 122 -24.05 10.78 -12.10
C ILE A 122 -24.59 10.20 -10.80
N ALA A 123 -24.05 10.59 -9.64
CA ALA A 123 -24.43 9.94 -8.39
C ALA A 123 -24.49 10.90 -7.21
N LYS A 124 -25.22 10.49 -6.19
CA LYS A 124 -25.19 11.07 -4.85
C LYS A 124 -25.14 9.96 -3.79
N PRO A 125 -24.39 10.14 -2.69
CA PRO A 125 -24.41 9.21 -1.55
C PRO A 125 -25.80 9.20 -0.88
N THR A 126 -26.16 8.02 -0.37
CA THR A 126 -27.41 7.80 0.41
C THR A 126 -27.10 7.05 1.70
N SER A 127 -28.06 6.98 2.61
CA SER A 127 -27.97 6.17 3.83
C SER A 127 -28.23 4.67 3.59
N GLU A 128 -28.85 4.33 2.49
CA GLU A 128 -29.25 2.97 2.16
C GLU A 128 -28.05 2.13 1.70
N ARG A 129 -27.98 0.87 2.13
CA ARG A 129 -26.84 -0.02 1.83
C ARG A 129 -26.98 -0.71 0.48
N HIS A 130 -27.26 0.04 -0.57
CA HIS A 130 -27.32 -0.44 -1.95
C HIS A 130 -26.89 0.64 -2.95
N ILE A 131 -26.57 0.22 -4.16
CA ILE A 131 -26.46 1.10 -5.32
C ILE A 131 -27.71 0.95 -6.15
N LEU A 132 -28.46 2.07 -6.31
CA LEU A 132 -29.60 2.16 -7.20
C LEU A 132 -29.18 2.88 -8.48
N VAL A 133 -29.10 2.17 -9.58
CA VAL A 133 -28.77 2.75 -10.89
C VAL A 133 -30.05 2.95 -11.69
N SER A 134 -30.24 4.15 -12.23
CA SER A 134 -31.37 4.49 -13.12
C SER A 134 -30.90 4.95 -14.49
N LYS A 135 -31.56 4.48 -15.53
CA LYS A 135 -31.41 4.95 -16.92
C LYS A 135 -32.77 4.89 -17.61
N GLU A 136 -33.26 6.03 -18.11
CA GLU A 136 -34.51 6.13 -18.86
C GLU A 136 -35.73 5.47 -18.18
N GLY A 137 -35.81 5.66 -16.85
CA GLY A 137 -36.89 5.09 -16.02
C GLY A 137 -36.74 3.63 -15.64
N VAL A 138 -35.74 2.91 -16.17
CA VAL A 138 -35.41 1.56 -15.73
C VAL A 138 -34.46 1.64 -14.53
N GLN A 139 -34.67 0.79 -13.53
CA GLN A 139 -33.89 0.75 -12.30
C GLN A 139 -33.20 -0.61 -12.10
N TYR A 140 -31.96 -0.55 -11.64
CA TYR A 140 -31.14 -1.72 -11.31
C TYR A 140 -30.65 -1.58 -9.88
N HIS A 141 -30.84 -2.65 -9.07
CA HIS A 141 -30.47 -2.70 -7.68
C HIS A 141 -29.26 -3.58 -7.44
N PHE A 142 -28.25 -3.07 -6.76
CA PHE A 142 -27.07 -3.81 -6.35
C PHE A 142 -26.91 -3.73 -4.83
N GLY A 143 -27.16 -4.83 -4.12
CA GLY A 143 -26.90 -4.93 -2.68
C GLY A 143 -25.40 -4.95 -2.42
N ILE A 144 -24.87 -3.92 -1.75
CA ILE A 144 -23.42 -3.71 -1.61
C ILE A 144 -22.75 -4.88 -0.87
N ASP A 145 -23.30 -5.33 0.22
CA ASP A 145 -22.68 -6.40 1.02
C ASP A 145 -22.67 -7.74 0.27
N TYR A 146 -23.75 -8.05 -0.45
CA TYR A 146 -23.78 -9.22 -1.31
C TYR A 146 -22.76 -9.13 -2.45
N MET A 147 -22.69 -7.98 -3.12
CA MET A 147 -21.72 -7.76 -4.20
C MET A 147 -20.27 -7.79 -3.71
N ARG A 148 -20.01 -7.31 -2.49
CA ARG A 148 -18.70 -7.41 -1.87
C ARG A 148 -18.29 -8.87 -1.62
N ASP A 149 -19.20 -9.69 -1.10
CA ASP A 149 -18.95 -11.11 -0.89
C ASP A 149 -18.69 -11.84 -2.23
N VAL A 150 -19.46 -11.53 -3.29
CA VAL A 150 -19.21 -12.05 -4.65
C VAL A 150 -17.84 -11.60 -5.19
N TRP A 151 -17.50 -10.34 -5.02
CA TRP A 151 -16.20 -9.79 -5.41
C TRP A 151 -15.03 -10.49 -4.72
N TYR A 152 -15.16 -10.80 -3.44
CA TYR A 152 -14.13 -11.48 -2.66
C TYR A 152 -14.11 -13.00 -2.86
N GLU A 153 -15.21 -13.62 -3.33
CA GLU A 153 -15.37 -15.07 -3.40
C GLU A 153 -14.29 -15.78 -4.23
N SER A 154 -13.86 -15.17 -5.33
CA SER A 154 -12.79 -15.74 -6.16
C SER A 154 -11.48 -15.87 -5.41
N SER A 155 -11.10 -14.83 -4.65
CA SER A 155 -9.92 -14.84 -3.79
C SER A 155 -10.07 -15.87 -2.65
N TYR A 156 -11.25 -15.99 -2.07
CA TYR A 156 -11.55 -16.99 -1.05
C TYR A 156 -11.38 -18.43 -1.56
N LYS A 157 -11.93 -18.73 -2.75
CA LYS A 157 -11.78 -20.06 -3.37
C LYS A 157 -10.34 -20.44 -3.68
N LEU A 158 -9.52 -19.46 -4.08
CA LEU A 158 -8.09 -19.66 -4.26
C LEU A 158 -7.37 -19.84 -2.92
N ASP A 159 -7.74 -19.05 -1.92
CA ASP A 159 -7.16 -19.09 -0.58
C ASP A 159 -7.37 -20.44 0.12
N ILE A 160 -8.54 -21.07 -0.04
CA ILE A 160 -8.81 -22.45 0.44
C ILE A 160 -7.71 -23.42 -0.02
N LYS A 161 -7.25 -23.27 -1.27
CA LYS A 161 -6.20 -24.14 -1.83
C LYS A 161 -4.80 -23.82 -1.28
N GLN A 162 -4.57 -22.60 -0.84
CA GLN A 162 -3.28 -22.14 -0.31
C GLN A 162 -3.14 -22.35 1.19
N SER A 163 -4.15 -21.92 1.96
CA SER A 163 -4.09 -21.88 3.44
C SER A 163 -5.06 -22.83 4.14
N GLY A 164 -5.79 -23.64 3.37
CA GLY A 164 -6.81 -24.57 3.91
C GLY A 164 -8.13 -23.86 4.24
N SER A 165 -9.17 -24.68 4.41
CA SER A 165 -10.53 -24.18 4.58
C SER A 165 -10.76 -23.36 5.86
N VAL A 166 -10.04 -23.67 6.94
CA VAL A 166 -10.19 -22.99 8.24
C VAL A 166 -9.64 -21.57 8.17
N CYS A 167 -8.36 -21.41 7.77
CA CYS A 167 -7.75 -20.07 7.68
C CYS A 167 -8.42 -19.19 6.62
N ALA A 168 -8.73 -19.77 5.45
CA ALA A 168 -9.44 -19.06 4.40
C ALA A 168 -10.85 -18.67 4.81
N GLY A 169 -11.60 -19.57 5.49
CA GLY A 169 -12.94 -19.28 6.01
C GLY A 169 -12.93 -18.16 7.03
N ASN A 170 -12.03 -18.21 8.00
CA ASN A 170 -11.89 -17.16 9.01
C ASN A 170 -11.57 -15.80 8.37
N ARG A 171 -10.73 -15.78 7.34
CA ARG A 171 -10.40 -14.53 6.62
C ARG A 171 -11.61 -14.00 5.86
N PHE A 172 -12.35 -14.86 5.16
CA PHE A 172 -13.56 -14.48 4.43
C PHE A 172 -14.66 -13.94 5.34
N GLU A 173 -14.86 -14.52 6.52
CA GLU A 173 -15.84 -14.03 7.49
C GLU A 173 -15.43 -12.72 8.16
N ASN A 174 -14.13 -12.54 8.40
CA ASN A 174 -13.62 -11.41 9.17
C ASN A 174 -13.25 -10.17 8.34
N TYR A 175 -12.98 -10.27 7.02
CA TYR A 175 -12.50 -9.12 6.25
C TYR A 175 -13.47 -7.93 6.27
N LYS A 176 -14.77 -8.17 6.35
CA LYS A 176 -15.83 -7.16 6.40
C LYS A 176 -16.07 -6.57 7.81
N MET A 177 -15.42 -7.12 8.83
CA MET A 177 -15.59 -6.75 10.23
C MET A 177 -14.40 -6.01 10.83
N GLN A 178 -13.47 -5.55 10.01
CA GLN A 178 -12.23 -4.92 10.46
C GLN A 178 -12.14 -3.47 9.99
N PRO A 179 -12.90 -2.54 10.58
CA PRO A 179 -12.69 -1.12 10.31
C PRO A 179 -11.31 -0.72 10.81
N LEU A 180 -10.48 -0.20 9.92
CA LEU A 180 -9.17 0.35 10.29
C LEU A 180 -9.39 1.76 10.85
N GLU A 181 -9.21 1.90 12.15
CA GLU A 181 -9.19 3.20 12.81
C GLU A 181 -7.76 3.64 13.07
N PHE A 182 -7.35 4.77 12.48
CA PHE A 182 -6.05 5.37 12.71
C PHE A 182 -6.18 6.52 13.69
N LYS A 183 -5.43 6.47 14.81
CA LYS A 183 -5.35 7.54 15.78
C LYS A 183 -4.00 8.21 15.67
N TYR A 184 -3.99 9.42 15.16
CA TYR A 184 -2.78 10.23 15.06
C TYR A 184 -2.69 11.21 16.25
N PRO A 185 -1.47 11.49 16.74
CA PRO A 185 -1.25 12.61 17.65
C PRO A 185 -1.77 13.92 17.02
N LYS A 186 -2.32 14.84 17.82
CA LYS A 186 -2.82 16.13 17.31
C LYS A 186 -1.77 16.95 16.57
N SER A 187 -0.50 16.76 16.91
CA SER A 187 0.64 17.41 16.26
C SER A 187 1.07 16.77 14.94
N PHE A 188 0.53 15.59 14.59
CA PHE A 188 0.90 14.89 13.36
C PHE A 188 0.30 15.59 12.15
N THR A 189 1.15 16.08 11.27
CA THR A 189 0.75 16.78 10.04
C THR A 189 1.03 15.97 8.78
N GLY A 190 1.78 14.87 8.88
CA GLY A 190 2.28 14.08 7.74
C GLY A 190 3.38 14.79 6.92
N LYS A 191 3.88 15.96 7.38
CA LYS A 191 4.87 16.75 6.63
C LYS A 191 6.22 16.75 7.35
N LEU A 192 7.30 16.47 6.63
CA LEU A 192 8.68 16.52 7.15
C LEU A 192 9.03 17.89 7.76
N SER A 193 8.54 18.97 7.15
CA SER A 193 8.79 20.33 7.63
C SER A 193 8.30 20.58 9.06
N SER A 194 7.29 19.84 9.54
CA SER A 194 6.80 19.94 10.93
C SER A 194 7.82 19.47 11.96
N TYR A 195 8.80 18.69 11.52
CA TYR A 195 9.90 18.17 12.36
C TYR A 195 11.22 18.89 12.08
N GLY A 196 11.20 20.03 11.35
CA GLY A 196 12.40 20.75 10.96
C GLY A 196 13.27 20.01 9.92
N LEU A 197 12.73 19.00 9.28
CA LEU A 197 13.43 18.17 8.28
C LEU A 197 13.12 18.66 6.86
N THR A 198 14.11 18.63 5.98
CA THR A 198 13.97 19.00 4.57
C THR A 198 14.59 17.94 3.67
N ALA A 199 13.99 17.71 2.51
CA ALA A 199 14.54 16.83 1.48
C ALA A 199 15.79 17.41 0.81
N ASP A 200 15.98 18.74 0.87
CA ASP A 200 17.08 19.47 0.23
C ASP A 200 18.28 19.71 1.16
N ARG A 201 18.43 18.92 2.21
CA ARG A 201 19.54 19.04 3.14
C ARG A 201 20.88 18.89 2.40
N LYS A 202 21.73 19.91 2.48
CA LYS A 202 23.07 19.93 1.83
C LYS A 202 24.22 19.66 2.82
N GLY A 203 23.98 19.86 4.11
CA GLY A 203 24.98 19.67 5.16
C GLY A 203 24.98 18.26 5.73
N LYS A 204 26.13 17.84 6.29
CA LYS A 204 26.24 16.64 7.11
C LYS A 204 25.75 16.94 8.53
N SER A 205 25.04 15.98 9.12
CA SER A 205 24.59 16.09 10.52
C SER A 205 25.66 15.65 11.52
N GLY A 206 26.60 14.82 11.08
CA GLY A 206 27.59 14.18 11.93
C GLY A 206 27.08 12.91 12.63
N ILE A 207 25.77 12.62 12.57
CA ILE A 207 25.16 11.38 13.10
C ILE A 207 25.06 10.37 11.97
N ARG A 208 25.75 9.24 12.10
CA ARG A 208 25.85 8.26 11.00
C ARG A 208 24.92 7.08 11.18
N ALA A 209 24.28 6.68 10.09
CA ALA A 209 23.54 5.45 10.00
C ALA A 209 24.13 4.52 8.93
N ALA A 210 24.25 3.24 9.22
CA ALA A 210 24.63 2.22 8.25
C ALA A 210 23.42 1.37 7.86
N VAL A 211 23.16 1.28 6.57
CA VAL A 211 22.23 0.30 6.02
C VAL A 211 23.02 -0.96 5.72
N ILE A 212 22.77 -2.00 6.51
CA ILE A 212 23.47 -3.28 6.37
C ILE A 212 22.64 -4.20 5.48
N ARG A 213 23.26 -4.73 4.46
CA ARG A 213 22.65 -5.63 3.49
C ARG A 213 23.50 -6.86 3.17
N GLU A 214 22.83 -7.89 2.73
CA GLU A 214 23.42 -9.13 2.19
C GLU A 214 22.90 -9.36 0.78
N LYS A 215 23.52 -10.22 -0.01
CA LYS A 215 23.01 -10.59 -1.34
C LYS A 215 21.58 -11.10 -1.23
N GLY A 216 20.71 -10.63 -2.12
CA GLY A 216 19.27 -10.92 -2.09
C GLY A 216 18.45 -9.99 -1.20
N CYS A 217 19.09 -9.10 -0.44
CA CYS A 217 18.36 -7.99 0.20
C CYS A 217 17.85 -6.99 -0.84
N GLN A 218 16.79 -6.31 -0.48
CA GLN A 218 16.13 -5.24 -1.25
C GLN A 218 15.86 -4.06 -0.34
N CYS A 219 15.37 -2.95 -0.92
CA CYS A 219 15.01 -1.70 -0.23
C CYS A 219 16.18 -0.97 0.47
N GLU A 220 17.43 -1.27 0.14
CA GLU A 220 18.59 -0.52 0.69
C GLU A 220 18.57 0.95 0.27
N ARG A 221 18.09 1.25 -0.93
CA ARG A 221 18.01 2.63 -1.46
C ARG A 221 16.91 3.41 -0.76
N GLU A 222 15.72 2.83 -0.65
CA GLU A 222 14.57 3.42 0.04
C GLU A 222 14.88 3.64 1.52
N THR A 223 15.49 2.66 2.17
CA THR A 223 15.93 2.76 3.57
C THR A 223 16.97 3.85 3.73
N SER A 224 17.96 3.92 2.85
CA SER A 224 18.99 4.97 2.86
C SER A 224 18.37 6.36 2.68
N TYR A 225 17.40 6.49 1.77
CA TYR A 225 16.71 7.76 1.55
C TYR A 225 15.86 8.16 2.75
N ALA A 226 15.13 7.22 3.35
CA ALA A 226 14.35 7.48 4.56
C ALA A 226 15.24 7.95 5.72
N LEU A 227 16.38 7.32 5.94
CA LEU A 227 17.36 7.74 6.94
C LEU A 227 17.96 9.13 6.63
N TYR A 228 18.26 9.40 5.37
CA TYR A 228 18.68 10.72 4.92
C TYR A 228 17.64 11.79 5.23
N LEU A 229 16.37 11.54 4.91
CA LEU A 229 15.26 12.43 5.25
C LEU A 229 15.10 12.62 6.76
N ALA A 230 15.35 11.58 7.56
CA ALA A 230 15.36 11.63 9.01
C ALA A 230 16.59 12.37 9.61
N GLY A 231 17.54 12.80 8.78
CA GLY A 231 18.65 13.62 9.21
C GLY A 231 19.98 12.88 9.37
N PHE A 232 20.08 11.59 9.09
CA PHE A 232 21.33 10.85 9.20
C PHE A 232 22.27 11.06 8.00
N ASP A 233 23.57 10.92 8.25
CA ASP A 233 24.58 10.72 7.22
C ASP A 233 24.68 9.22 6.95
N VAL A 234 24.23 8.78 5.77
CA VAL A 234 24.00 7.36 5.50
C VAL A 234 25.21 6.70 4.85
N LYS A 235 25.53 5.48 5.30
CA LYS A 235 26.57 4.61 4.78
C LYS A 235 25.92 3.29 4.32
N ASP A 236 26.19 2.85 3.09
CA ASP A 236 25.84 1.51 2.60
C ASP A 236 26.93 0.53 3.04
N VAL A 237 26.53 -0.56 3.70
CA VAL A 237 27.43 -1.60 4.23
C VAL A 237 26.97 -2.97 3.78
N HIS A 238 27.77 -3.63 2.96
CA HIS A 238 27.52 -5.00 2.59
C HIS A 238 28.20 -5.98 3.59
N MET A 239 27.61 -7.16 3.77
CA MET A 239 28.18 -8.18 4.68
C MET A 239 29.64 -8.52 4.37
N THR A 240 30.06 -8.43 3.11
CA THR A 240 31.49 -8.65 2.74
C THR A 240 32.40 -7.59 3.34
N ASP A 241 31.91 -6.39 3.62
CA ASP A 241 32.71 -5.32 4.26
C ASP A 241 32.98 -5.67 5.72
N LEU A 242 31.97 -6.15 6.42
CA LEU A 242 32.07 -6.61 7.81
C LEU A 242 32.92 -7.89 7.89
N ALA A 243 32.67 -8.85 7.01
CA ALA A 243 33.38 -10.14 7.00
C ALA A 243 34.88 -9.98 6.68
N SER A 244 35.24 -9.02 5.83
CA SER A 244 36.64 -8.72 5.54
C SER A 244 37.32 -7.86 6.62
N GLY A 245 36.52 -7.18 7.46
CA GLY A 245 36.99 -6.20 8.44
C GLY A 245 37.30 -4.84 7.84
N ARG A 246 36.83 -4.56 6.61
CA ARG A 246 36.91 -3.24 5.99
C ARG A 246 35.96 -2.25 6.67
N GLU A 247 34.85 -2.74 7.23
CA GLU A 247 33.91 -2.01 8.05
C GLU A 247 33.90 -2.58 9.48
N THR A 248 33.91 -1.68 10.48
CA THR A 248 33.91 -2.04 11.92
C THR A 248 32.75 -1.46 12.70
N LEU A 249 31.93 -0.60 12.10
CA LEU A 249 30.80 0.10 12.69
C LEU A 249 31.15 1.08 13.84
N GLU A 250 32.44 1.33 14.10
CA GLU A 250 32.89 2.17 15.22
C GLU A 250 32.42 3.65 15.09
N ASP A 251 32.25 4.11 13.86
CA ASP A 251 31.83 5.49 13.55
C ASP A 251 30.33 5.61 13.24
N VAL A 252 29.54 4.56 13.53
CA VAL A 252 28.11 4.46 13.22
C VAL A 252 27.27 4.52 14.48
N ASN A 253 26.23 5.36 14.51
CA ASN A 253 25.31 5.51 15.64
C ASN A 253 24.03 4.72 15.46
N MET A 254 23.65 4.40 14.22
CA MET A 254 22.47 3.60 13.94
C MET A 254 22.77 2.57 12.87
N ILE A 255 22.34 1.32 13.08
CA ILE A 255 22.32 0.31 12.02
C ILE A 255 20.89 -0.03 11.65
N VAL A 256 20.66 -0.21 10.36
CA VAL A 256 19.41 -0.72 9.85
C VAL A 256 19.69 -1.94 8.99
N PHE A 257 19.16 -3.08 9.41
CA PHE A 257 19.15 -4.29 8.59
C PHE A 257 17.98 -4.21 7.63
N CYS A 258 18.26 -4.13 6.34
CA CYS A 258 17.21 -3.96 5.34
C CYS A 258 16.42 -5.25 5.08
N GLY A 259 15.28 -5.11 4.41
CA GLY A 259 14.44 -6.22 4.05
C GLY A 259 14.91 -6.95 2.79
N GLY A 260 14.10 -7.87 2.32
CA GLY A 260 14.32 -8.70 1.14
C GLY A 260 14.39 -10.17 1.48
N PHE A 261 15.22 -10.91 0.73
CA PHE A 261 15.40 -12.36 0.86
C PHE A 261 16.90 -12.68 0.86
N SER A 262 17.57 -12.37 1.97
CA SER A 262 19.02 -12.60 2.10
C SER A 262 19.38 -14.06 1.81
N ASN A 263 20.40 -14.27 0.96
CA ASN A 263 20.82 -15.59 0.50
C ASN A 263 19.67 -16.43 -0.10
N SER A 264 18.71 -15.76 -0.81
CA SER A 264 17.48 -16.37 -1.35
C SER A 264 16.61 -17.03 -0.28
N ASP A 265 16.85 -16.70 0.97
CA ASP A 265 16.18 -17.22 2.19
C ASP A 265 16.09 -18.75 2.27
N VAL A 266 17.08 -19.45 1.68
CA VAL A 266 17.10 -20.91 1.53
C VAL A 266 16.95 -21.65 2.85
N LEU A 267 17.53 -21.11 3.93
CA LEU A 267 17.43 -21.68 5.29
C LEU A 267 16.23 -21.15 6.07
N GLY A 268 15.49 -20.21 5.49
CA GLY A 268 14.37 -19.50 6.11
C GLY A 268 14.80 -18.47 7.16
N SER A 269 13.96 -17.45 7.35
CA SER A 269 14.06 -16.48 8.46
C SER A 269 15.46 -15.87 8.64
N ALA A 270 16.12 -15.48 7.56
CA ALA A 270 17.46 -14.85 7.56
C ALA A 270 18.59 -15.67 8.22
N LYS A 271 18.43 -16.98 8.41
CA LYS A 271 19.43 -17.82 9.08
C LYS A 271 20.78 -17.84 8.35
N GLY A 272 20.78 -17.80 7.01
CA GLY A 272 22.01 -17.68 6.22
C GLY A 272 22.76 -16.37 6.52
N TRP A 273 22.03 -15.26 6.62
CA TRP A 273 22.61 -13.97 6.98
C TRP A 273 23.12 -13.96 8.43
N ALA A 274 22.32 -14.48 9.37
CA ALA A 274 22.75 -14.63 10.76
C ALA A 274 24.05 -15.47 10.88
N GLY A 275 24.19 -16.53 10.08
CA GLY A 275 25.42 -17.32 10.01
C GLY A 275 26.63 -16.47 9.60
N GLY A 276 26.47 -15.51 8.71
CA GLY A 276 27.52 -14.55 8.32
C GLY A 276 28.06 -13.74 9.49
N PHE A 277 27.20 -13.37 10.45
CA PHE A 277 27.63 -12.71 11.69
C PHE A 277 28.17 -13.71 12.72
N LEU A 278 27.47 -14.80 12.96
CA LEU A 278 27.78 -15.73 14.07
C LEU A 278 29.08 -16.50 13.86
N PHE A 279 29.43 -16.81 12.60
CA PHE A 279 30.57 -17.66 12.27
C PHE A 279 31.74 -16.93 11.60
N ASN A 280 31.62 -15.59 11.42
CA ASN A 280 32.75 -14.76 11.00
C ASN A 280 33.21 -13.88 12.16
N GLU A 281 34.41 -14.08 12.63
CA GLU A 281 34.97 -13.39 13.81
C GLU A 281 34.98 -11.88 13.67
N LYS A 282 35.30 -11.34 12.49
CA LYS A 282 35.36 -9.89 12.24
C LYS A 282 33.98 -9.26 12.26
N ALA A 283 33.01 -9.87 11.53
CA ALA A 283 31.64 -9.40 11.49
C ALA A 283 30.98 -9.47 12.87
N LYS A 284 31.21 -10.57 13.60
CA LYS A 284 30.73 -10.76 14.96
C LYS A 284 31.30 -9.67 15.88
N LYS A 285 32.63 -9.45 15.86
CA LYS A 285 33.30 -8.46 16.68
C LYS A 285 32.78 -7.04 16.39
N ALA A 286 32.56 -6.68 15.12
CA ALA A 286 32.00 -5.39 14.74
C ALA A 286 30.61 -5.18 15.34
N LEU A 287 29.76 -6.20 15.27
CA LEU A 287 28.41 -6.18 15.81
C LEU A 287 28.40 -6.12 17.35
N ASP A 288 29.22 -6.95 18.02
CA ASP A 288 29.34 -6.97 19.48
C ASP A 288 29.83 -5.62 20.01
N ASN A 289 30.84 -5.02 19.37
CA ASN A 289 31.36 -3.69 19.72
C ASN A 289 30.28 -2.60 19.50
N PHE A 290 29.50 -2.70 18.45
CA PHE A 290 28.39 -1.77 18.19
C PHE A 290 27.36 -1.80 19.31
N TYR A 291 26.88 -2.97 19.69
CA TYR A 291 25.88 -3.12 20.76
C TYR A 291 26.44 -2.84 22.19
N ALA A 292 27.74 -2.92 22.38
CA ALA A 292 28.36 -2.56 23.66
C ALA A 292 28.38 -1.05 23.94
N ARG A 293 28.13 -0.23 22.94
CA ARG A 293 28.12 1.23 23.05
C ARG A 293 26.74 1.76 23.46
N PRO A 294 26.65 2.77 24.35
CA PRO A 294 25.39 3.34 24.81
C PRO A 294 24.75 4.33 23.81
N ASP A 295 25.49 4.77 22.80
CA ASP A 295 25.10 5.80 21.83
C ASP A 295 24.61 5.20 20.49
N THR A 296 24.13 3.98 20.51
CA THR A 296 23.75 3.25 19.31
C THR A 296 22.29 2.82 19.30
N LEU A 297 21.70 2.77 18.12
CA LEU A 297 20.36 2.27 17.87
C LEU A 297 20.39 1.25 16.73
N SER A 298 19.47 0.29 16.76
CA SER A 298 19.30 -0.68 15.67
C SER A 298 17.84 -0.86 15.28
N LEU A 299 17.62 -1.11 14.00
CA LEU A 299 16.31 -1.39 13.42
C LEU A 299 16.41 -2.55 12.43
N GLY A 300 15.48 -3.47 12.46
CA GLY A 300 15.35 -4.52 11.46
C GLY A 300 14.03 -4.39 10.70
N ILE A 301 14.11 -4.41 9.38
CA ILE A 301 12.96 -4.31 8.50
C ILE A 301 12.74 -5.66 7.82
N CYS A 302 11.56 -6.28 7.93
CA CYS A 302 11.19 -7.53 7.26
C CYS A 302 12.24 -8.64 7.51
N ASN A 303 13.01 -9.04 6.51
CA ASN A 303 14.10 -10.00 6.64
C ASN A 303 15.18 -9.54 7.65
N GLY A 304 15.42 -8.24 7.77
CA GLY A 304 16.27 -7.67 8.82
C GLY A 304 15.71 -7.85 10.22
N CYS A 305 14.38 -7.81 10.41
CA CYS A 305 13.73 -8.15 11.68
C CYS A 305 13.94 -9.63 12.03
N GLN A 306 13.79 -10.52 11.05
CA GLN A 306 14.10 -11.94 11.21
C GLN A 306 15.56 -12.16 11.60
N LEU A 307 16.49 -11.41 10.98
CA LEU A 307 17.90 -11.45 11.34
C LEU A 307 18.12 -11.07 12.81
N MET A 308 17.52 -9.96 13.27
CA MET A 308 17.65 -9.52 14.66
C MET A 308 17.15 -10.58 15.66
N ALA A 309 16.06 -11.28 15.32
CA ALA A 309 15.54 -12.38 16.11
C ALA A 309 16.51 -13.58 16.15
N GLU A 310 17.07 -13.97 15.00
CA GLU A 310 18.04 -15.07 14.91
C GLU A 310 19.37 -14.75 15.63
N LEU A 311 19.80 -13.47 15.61
CA LEU A 311 20.97 -13.01 16.37
C LEU A 311 20.70 -12.87 17.88
N GLY A 312 19.43 -12.85 18.30
CA GLY A 312 19.03 -12.69 19.68
C GLY A 312 19.26 -11.29 20.25
N VAL A 313 19.27 -10.26 19.40
CA VAL A 313 19.55 -8.86 19.80
C VAL A 313 18.31 -8.06 20.16
N VAL A 314 17.10 -8.61 19.94
CA VAL A 314 15.83 -7.92 20.28
C VAL A 314 15.59 -7.92 21.80
N TYR A 315 15.85 -9.03 22.46
CA TYR A 315 15.79 -9.18 23.93
C TYR A 315 17.00 -9.98 24.41
N PRO A 316 18.19 -9.38 24.46
CA PRO A 316 19.42 -10.10 24.78
C PRO A 316 19.44 -10.70 26.19
N GLU A 317 18.74 -10.08 27.15
CA GLU A 317 18.62 -10.52 28.54
C GLU A 317 17.59 -11.63 28.76
N HIS A 318 16.79 -11.98 27.76
CA HIS A 318 15.77 -13.02 27.91
C HIS A 318 16.37 -14.42 27.81
N GLU A 319 16.02 -15.31 28.74
CA GLU A 319 16.53 -16.69 28.76
C GLU A 319 16.15 -17.48 27.50
N LYS A 320 14.93 -17.27 27.00
CA LYS A 320 14.42 -17.92 25.77
C LYS A 320 14.63 -17.00 24.58
N LYS A 321 15.38 -17.46 23.59
CA LYS A 321 15.53 -16.77 22.31
C LYS A 321 14.22 -16.78 21.52
N HIS A 322 13.86 -15.62 20.95
CA HIS A 322 12.75 -15.54 20.01
C HIS A 322 13.05 -16.31 18.73
N LYS A 323 12.03 -16.88 18.13
CA LYS A 323 12.12 -17.60 16.86
C LYS A 323 11.02 -17.12 15.93
N MET A 324 11.36 -16.94 14.67
CA MET A 324 10.41 -16.73 13.60
C MET A 324 9.96 -18.09 13.08
N LEU A 325 8.66 -18.31 13.07
CA LEU A 325 8.03 -19.56 12.62
C LEU A 325 7.16 -19.28 11.39
N HIS A 326 6.74 -20.33 10.72
CA HIS A 326 5.74 -20.23 9.66
C HIS A 326 4.40 -19.76 10.22
N ASN A 327 3.68 -18.95 9.44
CA ASN A 327 2.29 -18.64 9.75
C ASN A 327 1.43 -19.91 9.71
N ASP A 328 0.35 -19.94 10.47
CA ASP A 328 -0.59 -21.07 10.47
C ASP A 328 -1.20 -21.33 9.08
N SER A 329 -1.32 -20.29 8.26
CA SER A 329 -1.77 -20.38 6.87
C SER A 329 -0.72 -20.93 5.90
N HIS A 330 0.52 -21.14 6.34
CA HIS A 330 1.69 -21.55 5.53
C HIS A 330 1.99 -20.66 4.32
N LYS A 331 1.52 -19.40 4.35
CA LYS A 331 1.79 -18.41 3.30
C LYS A 331 2.17 -17.06 3.91
N PHE A 332 2.68 -16.17 3.07
CA PHE A 332 2.87 -14.76 3.42
C PHE A 332 1.51 -14.09 3.67
N GLU A 333 1.34 -13.50 4.85
CA GLU A 333 0.16 -12.73 5.20
C GLU A 333 0.41 -11.25 4.94
N SER A 334 -0.38 -10.66 4.04
CA SER A 334 -0.33 -9.24 3.69
C SER A 334 -1.66 -8.60 4.08
N ASN A 335 -1.66 -7.89 5.20
CA ASN A 335 -2.86 -7.26 5.74
C ASN A 335 -2.54 -5.87 6.31
N PHE A 336 -3.52 -4.98 6.27
CA PHE A 336 -3.50 -3.80 7.11
C PHE A 336 -3.95 -4.19 8.52
N ILE A 337 -3.14 -3.86 9.51
CA ILE A 337 -3.43 -4.17 10.90
C ILE A 337 -3.26 -2.91 11.75
N SER A 338 -4.01 -2.83 12.85
CA SER A 338 -3.76 -1.88 13.91
C SER A 338 -2.82 -2.50 14.94
N VAL A 339 -1.85 -1.74 15.39
CA VAL A 339 -0.93 -2.16 16.47
C VAL A 339 -1.03 -1.17 17.63
N GLU A 340 -0.92 -1.68 18.83
CA GLU A 340 -0.75 -0.88 20.03
C GLU A 340 0.70 -0.92 20.46
N ILE A 341 1.28 0.24 20.72
CA ILE A 341 2.62 0.37 21.30
C ILE A 341 2.43 0.67 22.79
N PRO A 342 2.58 -0.32 23.67
CA PRO A 342 2.43 -0.11 25.11
C PRO A 342 3.56 0.78 25.64
N LYS A 343 3.36 1.33 26.84
CA LYS A 343 4.42 2.11 27.51
C LYS A 343 5.71 1.30 27.58
N ASN A 344 6.78 1.87 27.08
CA ASN A 344 8.09 1.21 26.99
C ASN A 344 9.23 2.19 27.20
N HIS A 345 10.46 1.70 27.19
CA HIS A 345 11.70 2.49 27.34
C HIS A 345 12.47 2.65 26.02
N SER A 346 11.89 2.24 24.90
CA SER A 346 12.54 2.37 23.59
C SER A 346 12.67 3.85 23.20
N VAL A 347 13.84 4.25 22.73
CA VAL A 347 14.08 5.60 22.20
C VAL A 347 13.24 5.85 20.94
N MET A 348 13.03 4.83 20.11
CA MET A 348 12.29 4.95 18.84
C MET A 348 10.76 4.90 19.03
N PHE A 349 10.26 4.21 20.05
CA PHE A 349 8.83 4.02 20.29
C PHE A 349 8.34 4.65 21.59
N GLY A 350 9.24 5.24 22.39
CA GLY A 350 8.88 6.01 23.58
C GLY A 350 8.37 7.40 23.17
N SER A 351 7.14 7.74 23.48
CA SER A 351 6.55 9.07 23.28
C SER A 351 6.02 9.63 24.59
#